data_121a6292967334f9605fc39e4444ea95
#
_entry.id   121a6292967334f9605fc39e4444ea95
#
_cell.length_a   1.000
_cell.length_b   1.000
_cell.length_c   1.000
_cell.angle_alpha   90.00
_cell.angle_beta   90.00
_cell.angle_gamma   90.00
#
_symmetry.space_group_name_H-M   'P 1'
#
loop_
_entity.id
_entity.type
_entity.pdbx_description
1 polymer ?
#
loop_
_entity_poly.entity_id
_entity_poly.type
_entity_poly.pdbx_seq_one_letter_code
_entity_poly.pdbx_strand_id
1 'polypeptide(L)'
;MKLEHILGISAGYHDAAATVIRSDGEILFAGHSERYSKVKNCSVLDDGLISELCKWQYDTVAFYERPWMHNIQQLYSGQRELGPWTTSGALRKHLGAWYQKSARKEVSYPHHLSHAAAGFQTSPYDRATVVVIDAIGELDTVSIYGAEYDQKGRAVYRKLWGQRYPYSIGLFYSAITQRVGLRPLEEEYILMGMSAYGKPHHAETMRILARENLHIGVDHMFLPTAQDVDIAASAQAVAEELIYNVMRCARDFKWSSNLVYMGGVALNCLANRNLGDYFENIWIMPNPGDAGSSLGAAALAYGKKLNWADAYLGKEIPGEYPVNAIVDHLLSDRIVGVASGRAEFGPRALGNRSLLADPRGPDIKDKVNAIKRRQKFRPFAPVILEEHVDEYFDMPRGWSDSRYMQIVGNCRRPDLFPAIIHVDGTSRIQTVPADGSGIRRLLEAWYHRTSCPMLLNTSLNIRGEPMVNDRSDADRFEQQYGVTVCS
;
A
#
# COMPACT_ATOMS: atom_id res chain seq x y z
N MET A 1 -14.53 -31.36 10.63
CA MET A 1 -15.15 -30.54 9.60
C MET A 1 -14.11 -30.31 8.51
N LYS A 2 -14.48 -30.43 7.21
CA LYS A 2 -13.57 -30.06 6.12
C LYS A 2 -13.42 -28.54 6.17
N LEU A 3 -12.16 -28.05 6.25
CA LEU A 3 -11.91 -26.61 6.24
C LEU A 3 -12.24 -26.06 4.86
N GLU A 4 -13.09 -25.04 4.81
CA GLU A 4 -13.53 -24.38 3.60
C GLU A 4 -12.55 -23.23 3.28
N HIS A 5 -12.33 -22.97 1.99
CA HIS A 5 -11.49 -21.87 1.54
C HIS A 5 -12.30 -20.85 0.76
N ILE A 6 -11.97 -19.60 0.98
CA ILE A 6 -12.57 -18.44 0.31
C ILE A 6 -11.47 -17.77 -0.50
N LEU A 7 -11.72 -17.60 -1.80
CA LEU A 7 -10.86 -16.84 -2.71
C LEU A 7 -11.47 -15.45 -2.93
N GLY A 8 -10.68 -14.42 -2.64
CA GLY A 8 -11.01 -13.04 -2.99
C GLY A 8 -10.17 -12.57 -4.17
N ILE A 9 -10.78 -11.84 -5.09
CA ILE A 9 -10.16 -11.35 -6.32
C ILE A 9 -10.42 -9.85 -6.49
N SER A 10 -9.36 -9.11 -6.80
CA SER A 10 -9.38 -7.77 -7.35
C SER A 10 -8.74 -7.82 -8.73
N ALA A 11 -9.43 -7.41 -9.78
CA ALA A 11 -8.90 -7.40 -11.14
C ALA A 11 -9.79 -6.58 -12.09
N GLY A 12 -9.23 -6.15 -13.21
CA GLY A 12 -9.99 -5.57 -14.33
C GLY A 12 -9.65 -4.11 -14.62
N TYR A 13 -9.11 -3.37 -13.67
CA TYR A 13 -8.76 -1.96 -13.86
C TYR A 13 -7.25 -1.73 -13.68
N HIS A 14 -6.74 -1.90 -12.48
CA HIS A 14 -5.31 -1.92 -12.15
C HIS A 14 -5.10 -2.80 -10.92
N ASP A 15 -3.85 -3.11 -10.57
CA ASP A 15 -3.44 -3.80 -9.34
C ASP A 15 -4.15 -5.12 -9.07
N ALA A 16 -4.24 -5.97 -10.11
CA ALA A 16 -4.85 -7.29 -9.93
C ALA A 16 -4.16 -8.09 -8.83
N ALA A 17 -4.98 -8.68 -7.95
CA ALA A 17 -4.51 -9.43 -6.79
C ALA A 17 -5.48 -10.54 -6.41
N ALA A 18 -4.99 -11.52 -5.66
CA ALA A 18 -5.79 -12.61 -5.13
C ALA A 18 -5.43 -12.91 -3.69
N THR A 19 -6.43 -13.29 -2.89
CA THR A 19 -6.27 -13.63 -1.47
C THR A 19 -7.03 -14.91 -1.14
N VAL A 20 -6.42 -15.79 -0.37
CA VAL A 20 -7.02 -17.04 0.11
C VAL A 20 -7.16 -16.99 1.62
N ILE A 21 -8.40 -17.16 2.11
CA ILE A 21 -8.73 -17.23 3.53
C ILE A 21 -9.33 -18.60 3.83
N ARG A 22 -8.94 -19.19 4.96
CA ARG A 22 -9.52 -20.43 5.49
C ARG A 22 -10.70 -20.12 6.43
N SER A 23 -11.63 -21.05 6.57
CA SER A 23 -12.87 -20.87 7.35
C SER A 23 -12.69 -20.65 8.87
N ASP A 24 -11.47 -20.72 9.39
CA ASP A 24 -11.09 -20.32 10.74
C ASP A 24 -10.53 -18.89 10.86
N GLY A 25 -10.49 -18.17 9.73
CA GLY A 25 -10.02 -16.77 9.65
C GLY A 25 -8.54 -16.61 9.36
N GLU A 26 -7.79 -17.70 9.14
CA GLU A 26 -6.39 -17.61 8.73
C GLU A 26 -6.25 -17.16 7.28
N ILE A 27 -5.36 -16.21 7.03
CA ILE A 27 -5.00 -15.74 5.69
C ILE A 27 -3.86 -16.63 5.18
N LEU A 28 -4.19 -17.56 4.30
CA LEU A 28 -3.22 -18.53 3.79
C LEU A 28 -2.29 -17.93 2.75
N PHE A 29 -2.79 -17.01 1.93
CA PHE A 29 -2.03 -16.38 0.85
C PHE A 29 -2.67 -15.05 0.44
N ALA A 30 -1.83 -14.07 0.09
CA ALA A 30 -2.24 -12.89 -0.63
C ALA A 30 -1.12 -12.40 -1.55
N GLY A 31 -1.40 -12.22 -2.83
CA GLY A 31 -0.39 -11.88 -3.83
C GLY A 31 -0.88 -10.91 -4.89
N HIS A 32 0.04 -10.04 -5.34
CA HIS A 32 -0.17 -9.12 -6.46
C HIS A 32 0.23 -9.78 -7.78
N SER A 33 -0.57 -9.58 -8.81
CA SER A 33 -0.29 -10.08 -10.16
C SER A 33 0.97 -9.46 -10.76
N GLU A 34 1.25 -8.18 -10.48
CA GLU A 34 2.46 -7.49 -10.96
C GLU A 34 3.77 -8.22 -10.60
N ARG A 35 3.79 -8.91 -9.42
CA ARG A 35 4.95 -9.66 -8.96
C ARG A 35 5.27 -10.87 -9.84
N TYR A 36 4.28 -11.40 -10.53
CA TYR A 36 4.38 -12.54 -11.45
C TYR A 36 4.55 -12.10 -12.90
N SER A 37 3.69 -11.19 -13.37
CA SER A 37 3.71 -10.68 -14.76
C SER A 37 4.90 -9.78 -15.07
N LYS A 38 5.57 -9.22 -14.06
CA LYS A 38 6.62 -8.18 -14.18
C LYS A 38 6.13 -6.88 -14.82
N VAL A 39 4.83 -6.68 -14.87
CA VAL A 39 4.19 -5.45 -15.34
C VAL A 39 3.56 -4.74 -14.16
N LYS A 40 4.01 -3.51 -13.86
CA LYS A 40 3.44 -2.70 -12.79
C LYS A 40 1.98 -2.43 -13.02
N ASN A 41 1.23 -2.40 -11.90
CA ASN A 41 -0.22 -2.16 -11.89
C ASN A 41 -0.99 -3.08 -12.85
N CYS A 42 -0.50 -4.31 -13.06
CA CYS A 42 -1.13 -5.29 -13.96
C CYS A 42 -2.62 -5.44 -13.62
N SER A 43 -3.49 -5.25 -14.62
CA SER A 43 -4.95 -5.29 -14.47
C SER A 43 -5.55 -6.70 -14.53
N VAL A 44 -4.76 -7.68 -14.95
CA VAL A 44 -5.19 -9.07 -15.12
C VAL A 44 -4.46 -10.00 -14.15
N LEU A 45 -5.09 -11.10 -13.79
CA LEU A 45 -4.42 -12.13 -13.01
C LEU A 45 -3.43 -12.88 -13.91
N ASP A 46 -2.17 -12.86 -13.54
CA ASP A 46 -1.09 -13.58 -14.25
C ASP A 46 -1.19 -15.08 -14.01
N ASP A 47 -0.80 -15.89 -15.01
CA ASP A 47 -0.83 -17.36 -14.94
C ASP A 47 0.02 -17.90 -13.78
N GLY A 48 1.14 -17.26 -13.44
CA GLY A 48 1.96 -17.61 -12.28
C GLY A 48 1.22 -17.41 -10.96
N LEU A 49 0.46 -16.31 -10.83
CA LEU A 49 -0.40 -16.10 -9.67
C LEU A 49 -1.53 -17.13 -9.63
N ILE A 50 -2.21 -17.38 -10.76
CA ILE A 50 -3.26 -18.40 -10.86
C ILE A 50 -2.71 -19.78 -10.47
N SER A 51 -1.48 -20.12 -10.86
CA SER A 51 -0.83 -21.37 -10.48
C SER A 51 -0.64 -21.50 -8.95
N GLU A 52 -0.33 -20.41 -8.26
CA GLU A 52 -0.30 -20.41 -6.78
C GLU A 52 -1.68 -20.75 -6.20
N LEU A 53 -2.76 -20.22 -6.79
CA LEU A 53 -4.12 -20.45 -6.33
C LEU A 53 -4.59 -21.91 -6.55
N CYS A 54 -4.00 -22.65 -7.48
CA CYS A 54 -4.35 -24.05 -7.75
C CYS A 54 -4.06 -25.01 -6.59
N LYS A 55 -3.36 -24.56 -5.55
CA LYS A 55 -3.05 -25.37 -4.35
C LYS A 55 -4.29 -25.67 -3.49
N TRP A 56 -5.38 -24.90 -3.64
CA TRP A 56 -6.59 -25.01 -2.83
C TRP A 56 -7.83 -25.28 -3.67
N GLN A 57 -8.84 -25.87 -3.02
CA GLN A 57 -10.21 -25.94 -3.53
C GLN A 57 -11.06 -24.89 -2.83
N TYR A 58 -11.89 -24.17 -3.57
CA TYR A 58 -12.67 -23.06 -3.03
C TYR A 58 -14.15 -23.39 -2.93
N ASP A 59 -14.75 -23.06 -1.79
CA ASP A 59 -16.19 -23.14 -1.59
C ASP A 59 -16.86 -21.82 -2.01
N THR A 60 -16.15 -20.70 -1.87
CA THR A 60 -16.64 -19.38 -2.28
C THR A 60 -15.53 -18.63 -3.03
N VAL A 61 -15.92 -17.96 -4.13
CA VAL A 61 -15.09 -16.97 -4.82
C VAL A 61 -15.77 -15.61 -4.75
N ALA A 62 -15.07 -14.62 -4.24
CA ALA A 62 -15.55 -13.27 -4.00
C ALA A 62 -14.83 -12.26 -4.89
N PHE A 63 -15.58 -11.42 -5.59
CA PHE A 63 -15.05 -10.36 -6.43
C PHE A 63 -15.22 -9.00 -5.74
N TYR A 64 -14.22 -8.14 -5.84
CA TYR A 64 -14.06 -6.92 -5.03
C TYR A 64 -15.01 -5.78 -5.40
N GLU A 65 -15.61 -5.82 -6.61
CA GLU A 65 -16.56 -4.81 -7.08
C GLU A 65 -17.78 -5.47 -7.75
N ARG A 66 -18.86 -4.70 -7.97
CA ARG A 66 -20.06 -5.17 -8.66
C ARG A 66 -19.93 -4.91 -10.17
N PRO A 67 -19.77 -5.95 -11.02
CA PRO A 67 -19.48 -5.77 -12.44
C PRO A 67 -20.53 -4.94 -13.18
N TRP A 68 -21.83 -5.08 -12.83
CA TRP A 68 -22.88 -4.30 -13.44
C TRP A 68 -22.82 -2.80 -13.07
N MET A 69 -22.39 -2.47 -11.85
CA MET A 69 -22.24 -1.09 -11.41
C MET A 69 -21.02 -0.43 -12.07
N HIS A 70 -19.94 -1.20 -12.24
CA HIS A 70 -18.78 -0.77 -13.02
C HIS A 70 -19.19 -0.37 -14.46
N ASN A 71 -19.98 -1.20 -15.15
CA ASN A 71 -20.47 -0.86 -16.50
C ASN A 71 -21.36 0.39 -16.52
N ILE A 72 -22.19 0.60 -15.49
CA ILE A 72 -22.99 1.84 -15.36
C ILE A 72 -22.06 3.04 -15.19
N GLN A 73 -21.00 2.94 -14.38
CA GLN A 73 -20.00 3.99 -14.20
C GLN A 73 -19.29 4.32 -15.53
N GLN A 74 -18.88 3.29 -16.30
CA GLN A 74 -18.24 3.45 -17.60
C GLN A 74 -19.17 4.24 -18.57
N LEU A 75 -20.44 3.88 -18.64
CA LEU A 75 -21.43 4.59 -19.45
C LEU A 75 -21.61 6.04 -18.97
N TYR A 76 -21.68 6.26 -17.66
CA TYR A 76 -21.83 7.61 -17.07
C TYR A 76 -20.62 8.51 -17.34
N SER A 77 -19.43 7.95 -17.35
CA SER A 77 -18.17 8.68 -17.67
C SER A 77 -17.90 8.82 -19.16
N GLY A 78 -18.82 8.34 -20.04
CA GLY A 78 -18.73 8.45 -21.49
C GLY A 78 -17.83 7.39 -22.15
N GLN A 79 -17.41 6.39 -21.41
CA GLN A 79 -16.63 5.25 -21.92
C GLN A 79 -17.60 4.22 -22.53
N ARG A 80 -17.17 3.56 -23.63
CA ARG A 80 -18.01 2.60 -24.37
C ARG A 80 -17.52 1.15 -24.29
N GLU A 81 -16.37 0.92 -23.68
CA GLU A 81 -15.81 -0.42 -23.50
C GLU A 81 -16.40 -1.06 -22.24
N LEU A 82 -17.49 -1.81 -22.42
CA LEU A 82 -18.17 -2.47 -21.32
C LEU A 82 -17.55 -3.84 -21.03
N GLY A 83 -17.37 -4.13 -19.74
CA GLY A 83 -16.95 -5.43 -19.24
C GLY A 83 -18.10 -6.41 -19.06
N PRO A 84 -17.88 -7.55 -18.41
CA PRO A 84 -18.93 -8.48 -18.00
C PRO A 84 -19.97 -7.80 -17.11
N TRP A 85 -21.25 -8.18 -17.24
CA TRP A 85 -22.34 -7.65 -16.42
C TRP A 85 -22.61 -8.47 -15.15
N THR A 86 -22.08 -9.68 -15.08
CA THR A 86 -22.33 -10.61 -13.97
C THR A 86 -21.03 -10.97 -13.26
N THR A 87 -21.13 -11.33 -11.98
CA THR A 87 -19.97 -11.82 -11.19
C THR A 87 -19.32 -13.02 -11.86
N SER A 88 -20.12 -14.01 -12.29
CA SER A 88 -19.60 -15.18 -13.01
C SER A 88 -18.88 -14.81 -14.31
N GLY A 89 -19.38 -13.82 -15.04
CA GLY A 89 -18.73 -13.31 -16.26
C GLY A 89 -17.40 -12.66 -15.97
N ALA A 90 -17.30 -11.84 -14.91
CA ALA A 90 -16.06 -11.21 -14.46
C ALA A 90 -15.03 -12.27 -14.01
N LEU A 91 -15.44 -13.22 -13.18
CA LEU A 91 -14.59 -14.30 -12.71
C LEU A 91 -14.06 -15.18 -13.88
N ARG A 92 -14.92 -15.50 -14.86
CA ARG A 92 -14.47 -16.22 -16.07
C ARG A 92 -13.43 -15.45 -16.86
N LYS A 93 -13.63 -14.13 -17.02
CA LYS A 93 -12.70 -13.27 -17.74
C LYS A 93 -11.31 -13.28 -17.09
N HIS A 94 -11.23 -13.23 -15.76
CA HIS A 94 -9.99 -13.08 -15.02
C HIS A 94 -9.32 -14.40 -14.64
N LEU A 95 -10.08 -15.49 -14.44
CA LEU A 95 -9.56 -16.80 -14.05
C LEU A 95 -9.46 -17.78 -15.25
N GLY A 96 -9.98 -17.41 -16.42
CA GLY A 96 -9.83 -18.22 -17.65
C GLY A 96 -10.36 -19.65 -17.50
N ALA A 97 -9.62 -20.62 -18.06
CA ALA A 97 -9.98 -22.03 -18.05
C ALA A 97 -10.04 -22.66 -16.63
N TRP A 98 -9.27 -22.09 -15.69
CA TRP A 98 -9.26 -22.57 -14.30
C TRP A 98 -10.58 -22.35 -13.57
N TYR A 99 -11.34 -21.30 -13.92
CA TYR A 99 -12.64 -20.99 -13.34
C TYR A 99 -13.63 -22.15 -13.32
N GLN A 100 -13.64 -22.99 -14.36
CA GLN A 100 -14.63 -24.08 -14.50
C GLN A 100 -14.50 -25.18 -13.44
N LYS A 101 -13.40 -25.23 -12.69
CA LYS A 101 -13.06 -26.28 -11.72
C LYS A 101 -13.23 -25.85 -10.25
N SER A 102 -13.55 -24.58 -9.95
CA SER A 102 -13.08 -24.04 -8.68
C SER A 102 -14.09 -23.54 -7.67
N ALA A 103 -15.37 -23.26 -7.99
CA ALA A 103 -16.23 -22.64 -6.97
C ALA A 103 -17.64 -23.21 -6.91
N ARG A 104 -18.18 -23.32 -5.68
CA ARG A 104 -19.59 -23.64 -5.40
C ARG A 104 -20.46 -22.38 -5.28
N LYS A 105 -19.90 -21.25 -4.77
CA LYS A 105 -20.60 -19.99 -4.56
C LYS A 105 -19.76 -18.83 -5.11
N GLU A 106 -20.42 -17.92 -5.82
CA GLU A 106 -19.82 -16.71 -6.37
C GLU A 106 -20.56 -15.50 -5.83
N VAL A 107 -19.79 -14.51 -5.36
CA VAL A 107 -20.33 -13.28 -4.81
C VAL A 107 -19.51 -12.08 -5.28
N SER A 108 -20.12 -10.91 -5.34
CA SER A 108 -19.43 -9.64 -5.53
C SER A 108 -19.92 -8.60 -4.54
N TYR A 109 -19.04 -7.70 -4.16
CA TYR A 109 -19.31 -6.68 -3.15
C TYR A 109 -19.10 -5.28 -3.71
N PRO A 110 -19.69 -4.23 -3.10
CA PRO A 110 -19.35 -2.86 -3.47
C PRO A 110 -17.86 -2.58 -3.27
N HIS A 111 -17.23 -1.88 -4.19
CA HIS A 111 -15.79 -1.61 -4.20
C HIS A 111 -15.30 -0.99 -2.87
N HIS A 112 -15.88 0.14 -2.43
CA HIS A 112 -15.47 0.77 -1.17
C HIS A 112 -15.80 -0.08 0.07
N LEU A 113 -16.77 -0.98 0.00
CA LEU A 113 -17.03 -1.93 1.09
C LEU A 113 -15.93 -3.00 1.16
N SER A 114 -15.37 -3.41 0.02
CA SER A 114 -14.22 -4.32 -0.01
C SER A 114 -12.98 -3.68 0.61
N HIS A 115 -12.68 -2.40 0.29
CA HIS A 115 -11.63 -1.65 1.02
C HIS A 115 -11.92 -1.59 2.53
N ALA A 116 -13.15 -1.23 2.92
CA ALA A 116 -13.51 -1.10 4.32
C ALA A 116 -13.33 -2.42 5.09
N ALA A 117 -13.70 -3.55 4.47
CA ALA A 117 -13.57 -4.86 5.07
C ALA A 117 -12.11 -5.32 5.18
N ALA A 118 -11.28 -5.05 4.16
CA ALA A 118 -9.84 -5.32 4.22
C ALA A 118 -9.20 -4.64 5.43
N GLY A 119 -9.53 -3.36 5.64
CA GLY A 119 -9.02 -2.60 6.77
C GLY A 119 -9.61 -3.02 8.11
N PHE A 120 -10.94 -3.10 8.23
CA PHE A 120 -11.59 -3.35 9.52
C PHE A 120 -11.38 -4.77 10.03
N GLN A 121 -11.56 -5.79 9.18
CA GLN A 121 -11.45 -7.19 9.63
C GLN A 121 -10.00 -7.65 9.89
N THR A 122 -8.99 -6.88 9.46
CA THR A 122 -7.57 -7.06 9.81
C THR A 122 -7.13 -6.17 10.98
N SER A 123 -7.93 -5.16 11.35
CA SER A 123 -7.59 -4.24 12.43
C SER A 123 -7.69 -4.90 13.81
N PRO A 124 -7.00 -4.35 14.83
CA PRO A 124 -7.16 -4.81 16.21
C PRO A 124 -8.53 -4.46 16.82
N TYR A 125 -9.32 -3.60 16.17
CA TYR A 125 -10.51 -2.99 16.76
C TYR A 125 -11.77 -3.87 16.61
N ASP A 126 -12.63 -3.83 17.62
CA ASP A 126 -13.95 -4.44 17.56
C ASP A 126 -15.02 -3.46 17.09
N ARG A 127 -14.71 -2.16 17.12
CA ARG A 127 -15.52 -1.06 16.59
C ARG A 127 -14.62 0.05 16.07
N ALA A 128 -14.90 0.56 14.86
CA ALA A 128 -14.12 1.63 14.23
C ALA A 128 -14.97 2.53 13.33
N THR A 129 -14.54 3.77 13.17
CA THR A 129 -14.89 4.62 12.04
C THR A 129 -13.99 4.24 10.88
N VAL A 130 -14.57 3.80 9.76
CA VAL A 130 -13.80 3.41 8.57
C VAL A 130 -13.94 4.50 7.52
N VAL A 131 -12.83 5.04 7.07
CA VAL A 131 -12.76 6.02 5.99
C VAL A 131 -12.07 5.38 4.79
N VAL A 132 -12.73 5.44 3.64
CA VAL A 132 -12.17 5.01 2.35
C VAL A 132 -12.07 6.24 1.44
N ILE A 133 -10.87 6.56 0.96
CA ILE A 133 -10.62 7.64 0.00
C ILE A 133 -9.85 7.06 -1.18
N ASP A 134 -10.47 7.10 -2.35
CA ASP A 134 -9.90 6.51 -3.55
C ASP A 134 -10.06 7.42 -4.78
N ALA A 135 -9.56 6.97 -5.93
CA ALA A 135 -9.80 7.66 -7.19
C ALA A 135 -11.27 7.55 -7.61
N ILE A 136 -11.72 6.34 -7.93
CA ILE A 136 -13.13 6.00 -8.20
C ILE A 136 -13.34 4.52 -7.86
N GLY A 137 -14.26 4.24 -6.94
CA GLY A 137 -14.72 2.88 -6.67
C GLY A 137 -16.19 2.73 -7.06
N GLU A 138 -16.47 2.17 -8.23
CA GLU A 138 -17.80 2.22 -8.86
C GLU A 138 -18.22 3.69 -9.09
N LEU A 139 -19.05 4.27 -8.19
CA LEU A 139 -19.42 5.69 -8.23
C LEU A 139 -18.91 6.48 -7.02
N ASP A 140 -18.46 5.79 -5.99
CA ASP A 140 -17.97 6.43 -4.77
C ASP A 140 -16.48 6.83 -4.93
N THR A 141 -16.11 8.01 -4.40
CA THR A 141 -14.72 8.50 -4.33
C THR A 141 -14.27 8.66 -2.88
N VAL A 142 -15.25 8.89 -1.98
CA VAL A 142 -15.07 8.84 -0.52
C VAL A 142 -16.24 8.08 0.09
N SER A 143 -15.96 7.21 1.06
CA SER A 143 -16.99 6.59 1.88
C SER A 143 -16.59 6.58 3.35
N ILE A 144 -17.54 6.90 4.24
CA ILE A 144 -17.39 6.79 5.68
C ILE A 144 -18.36 5.73 6.18
N TYR A 145 -17.83 4.73 6.87
CA TYR A 145 -18.62 3.67 7.49
C TYR A 145 -18.42 3.67 9.01
N GLY A 146 -19.49 3.33 9.73
CA GLY A 146 -19.39 2.78 11.07
C GLY A 146 -19.28 1.27 10.94
N ALA A 147 -18.24 0.66 11.49
CA ALA A 147 -18.02 -0.77 11.47
C ALA A 147 -17.92 -1.31 12.91
N GLU A 148 -18.55 -2.48 13.14
CA GLU A 148 -18.50 -3.17 14.43
C GLU A 148 -18.79 -4.67 14.24
N TYR A 149 -18.47 -5.47 15.24
CA TYR A 149 -18.90 -6.89 15.28
C TYR A 149 -20.20 -7.04 16.07
N ASP A 150 -21.17 -7.76 15.50
CA ASP A 150 -22.44 -8.11 16.17
C ASP A 150 -22.21 -9.14 17.29
N GLN A 151 -23.29 -9.44 18.04
CA GLN A 151 -23.26 -10.44 19.12
C GLN A 151 -22.84 -11.86 18.69
N LYS A 152 -22.86 -12.16 17.38
CA LYS A 152 -22.41 -13.42 16.78
C LYS A 152 -20.99 -13.33 16.22
N GLY A 153 -20.28 -12.21 16.47
CA GLY A 153 -18.96 -11.94 15.94
C GLY A 153 -18.92 -11.66 14.45
N ARG A 154 -20.04 -11.28 13.81
CA ARG A 154 -20.08 -10.95 12.39
C ARG A 154 -19.82 -9.47 12.20
N ALA A 155 -18.96 -9.13 11.22
CA ALA A 155 -18.68 -7.76 10.84
C ALA A 155 -19.91 -7.10 10.20
N VAL A 156 -20.31 -5.95 10.72
CA VAL A 156 -21.44 -5.15 10.27
C VAL A 156 -20.94 -3.78 9.87
N TYR A 157 -21.36 -3.29 8.71
CA TYR A 157 -20.97 -2.00 8.16
C TYR A 157 -22.20 -1.14 7.91
N ARG A 158 -22.19 0.08 8.45
CA ARG A 158 -23.20 1.10 8.21
C ARG A 158 -22.57 2.26 7.48
N LYS A 159 -22.95 2.51 6.22
CA LYS A 159 -22.51 3.71 5.49
C LYS A 159 -23.12 4.94 6.14
N LEU A 160 -22.26 5.86 6.64
CA LEU A 160 -22.65 7.08 7.33
C LEU A 160 -22.69 8.25 6.35
N TRP A 161 -21.73 8.29 5.41
CA TRP A 161 -21.61 9.36 4.43
C TRP A 161 -20.81 8.88 3.21
N GLY A 162 -20.89 9.63 2.10
CA GLY A 162 -20.07 9.38 0.92
C GLY A 162 -20.09 10.53 -0.06
N GLN A 163 -18.98 10.69 -0.76
CA GLN A 163 -18.81 11.56 -1.92
C GLN A 163 -18.73 10.69 -3.17
N ARG A 164 -19.25 11.21 -4.29
CA ARG A 164 -19.30 10.49 -5.56
C ARG A 164 -18.59 11.25 -6.67
N TYR A 165 -18.21 10.51 -7.69
CA TYR A 165 -17.78 11.06 -8.97
C TYR A 165 -18.75 12.18 -9.44
N PRO A 166 -18.27 13.31 -9.99
CA PRO A 166 -16.92 13.51 -10.52
C PRO A 166 -15.87 14.02 -9.50
N TYR A 167 -16.27 14.36 -8.27
CA TYR A 167 -15.37 14.95 -7.28
C TYR A 167 -14.54 13.85 -6.61
N SER A 168 -13.21 13.93 -6.75
CA SER A 168 -12.31 12.92 -6.23
C SER A 168 -10.95 13.49 -5.82
N ILE A 169 -10.54 13.19 -4.58
CA ILE A 169 -9.21 13.53 -4.05
C ILE A 169 -8.13 12.71 -4.78
N GLY A 170 -8.40 11.43 -5.04
CA GLY A 170 -7.48 10.56 -5.78
C GLY A 170 -7.26 11.03 -7.20
N LEU A 171 -8.34 11.32 -7.95
CA LEU A 171 -8.22 11.86 -9.33
C LEU A 171 -7.53 13.22 -9.35
N PHE A 172 -7.79 14.10 -8.37
CA PHE A 172 -7.08 15.37 -8.26
C PHE A 172 -5.57 15.15 -8.16
N TYR A 173 -5.14 14.25 -7.28
CA TYR A 173 -3.72 13.99 -7.09
C TYR A 173 -3.08 13.33 -8.31
N SER A 174 -3.76 12.37 -8.95
CA SER A 174 -3.31 11.74 -10.20
C SER A 174 -3.26 12.71 -11.38
N ALA A 175 -4.23 13.62 -11.49
CA ALA A 175 -4.23 14.65 -12.55
C ALA A 175 -3.03 15.60 -12.42
N ILE A 176 -2.65 15.99 -11.20
CA ILE A 176 -1.44 16.80 -11.00
C ILE A 176 -0.16 15.97 -11.20
N THR A 177 -0.19 14.67 -10.87
CA THR A 177 0.91 13.75 -11.22
C THR A 177 1.17 13.77 -12.73
N GLN A 178 0.11 13.68 -13.53
CA GLN A 178 0.20 13.80 -15.00
C GLN A 178 0.72 15.19 -15.43
N ARG A 179 0.24 16.27 -14.80
CA ARG A 179 0.63 17.65 -15.12
C ARG A 179 2.13 17.89 -15.01
N VAL A 180 2.81 17.27 -14.05
CA VAL A 180 4.26 17.37 -13.85
C VAL A 180 5.05 16.32 -14.66
N GLY A 181 4.41 15.67 -15.65
CA GLY A 181 5.05 14.72 -16.56
C GLY A 181 5.34 13.34 -15.94
N LEU A 182 4.70 13.01 -14.82
CA LEU A 182 4.76 11.70 -14.18
C LEU A 182 3.55 10.84 -14.62
N ARG A 183 3.66 9.52 -14.44
CA ARG A 183 2.58 8.59 -14.81
C ARG A 183 1.49 8.56 -13.73
N PRO A 184 0.25 8.97 -14.06
CA PRO A 184 -0.87 8.89 -13.12
C PRO A 184 -1.17 7.44 -12.77
N LEU A 185 -1.71 7.20 -11.55
CA LEU A 185 -1.98 5.90 -10.92
C LEU A 185 -0.73 5.04 -10.64
N GLU A 186 0.47 5.56 -10.91
CA GLU A 186 1.73 4.83 -10.70
C GLU A 186 2.80 5.64 -9.96
N GLU A 187 2.95 6.93 -10.27
CA GLU A 187 4.09 7.75 -9.80
C GLU A 187 3.67 8.88 -8.82
N GLU A 188 2.46 8.82 -8.21
CA GLU A 188 1.98 9.77 -7.19
C GLU A 188 2.96 9.93 -6.01
N TYR A 189 3.63 8.84 -5.64
CA TYR A 189 4.65 8.88 -4.59
C TYR A 189 5.89 9.71 -4.95
N ILE A 190 6.15 9.96 -6.26
CA ILE A 190 7.21 10.86 -6.71
C ILE A 190 6.72 12.30 -6.55
N LEU A 191 5.49 12.61 -6.97
CA LEU A 191 4.86 13.92 -6.74
C LEU A 191 4.90 14.29 -5.25
N MET A 192 4.51 13.35 -4.37
CA MET A 192 4.59 13.51 -2.92
C MET A 192 6.02 13.85 -2.45
N GLY A 193 7.03 13.15 -2.98
CA GLY A 193 8.43 13.45 -2.66
C GLY A 193 8.92 14.80 -3.22
N MET A 194 8.42 15.24 -4.37
CA MET A 194 8.75 16.55 -4.94
C MET A 194 8.20 17.71 -4.12
N SER A 195 7.08 17.52 -3.43
CA SER A 195 6.39 18.59 -2.69
C SER A 195 7.25 19.28 -1.63
N ALA A 196 8.23 18.58 -1.06
CA ALA A 196 9.15 19.14 -0.07
C ALA A 196 10.19 20.10 -0.65
N TYR A 197 10.36 20.16 -1.95
CA TYR A 197 11.31 21.06 -2.64
C TYR A 197 10.65 22.37 -3.09
N GLY A 198 9.32 22.47 -3.05
CA GLY A 198 8.56 23.63 -3.50
C GLY A 198 7.85 24.37 -2.37
N LYS A 199 7.11 25.41 -2.77
CA LYS A 199 6.22 26.17 -1.89
C LYS A 199 4.80 26.16 -2.45
N PRO A 200 3.75 26.15 -1.62
CA PRO A 200 2.35 26.02 -2.07
C PRO A 200 1.77 27.33 -2.63
N HIS A 201 2.48 28.00 -3.54
CA HIS A 201 2.09 29.30 -4.09
C HIS A 201 0.79 29.22 -4.93
N HIS A 202 0.45 28.05 -5.46
CA HIS A 202 -0.70 27.82 -6.32
C HIS A 202 -1.86 27.12 -5.61
N ALA A 203 -1.85 27.04 -4.26
CA ALA A 203 -2.86 26.30 -3.50
C ALA A 203 -4.30 26.77 -3.78
N GLU A 204 -4.53 28.09 -3.97
CA GLU A 204 -5.87 28.63 -4.28
C GLU A 204 -6.36 28.11 -5.65
N THR A 205 -5.52 28.17 -6.67
CA THR A 205 -5.84 27.62 -7.99
C THR A 205 -6.11 26.11 -7.93
N MET A 206 -5.35 25.38 -7.10
CA MET A 206 -5.55 23.93 -6.90
C MET A 206 -6.87 23.62 -6.18
N ARG A 207 -7.33 24.46 -5.23
CA ARG A 207 -8.65 24.29 -4.59
C ARG A 207 -9.80 24.44 -5.57
N ILE A 208 -9.67 25.34 -6.54
CA ILE A 208 -10.67 25.50 -7.61
C ILE A 208 -10.64 24.26 -8.51
N LEU A 209 -9.44 23.85 -8.95
CA LEU A 209 -9.26 22.68 -9.81
C LEU A 209 -9.80 21.39 -9.16
N ALA A 210 -9.61 21.21 -7.85
CA ALA A 210 -10.09 20.02 -7.14
C ALA A 210 -11.63 19.86 -7.12
N ARG A 211 -12.37 20.86 -7.58
CA ARG A 211 -13.84 20.83 -7.74
C ARG A 211 -14.30 20.47 -9.15
N GLU A 212 -13.35 20.24 -10.05
CA GLU A 212 -13.64 19.92 -11.45
C GLU A 212 -13.66 18.40 -11.67
N ASN A 213 -14.17 18.00 -12.85
CA ASN A 213 -14.06 16.63 -13.29
C ASN A 213 -12.64 16.37 -13.85
N LEU A 214 -11.83 15.66 -13.09
CA LEU A 214 -10.42 15.41 -13.43
C LEU A 214 -10.17 13.99 -13.98
N HIS A 215 -11.20 13.31 -14.43
CA HIS A 215 -11.08 11.96 -14.99
C HIS A 215 -10.15 11.88 -16.21
N ILE A 216 -10.13 12.94 -17.04
CA ILE A 216 -9.22 13.02 -18.21
C ILE A 216 -7.85 13.59 -17.86
N GLY A 217 -7.60 13.92 -16.58
CA GLY A 217 -6.35 14.51 -16.13
C GLY A 217 -6.23 16.00 -16.42
N VAL A 218 -5.02 16.53 -16.30
CA VAL A 218 -4.65 17.93 -16.55
C VAL A 218 -3.37 17.95 -17.36
N ASP A 219 -3.37 18.73 -18.46
CA ASP A 219 -2.21 18.83 -19.33
C ASP A 219 -1.17 19.84 -18.83
N HIS A 220 -0.04 19.89 -19.51
CA HIS A 220 1.10 20.77 -19.20
C HIS A 220 0.78 22.27 -19.36
N MET A 221 -0.31 22.64 -20.04
CA MET A 221 -0.74 24.03 -20.20
C MET A 221 -1.40 24.60 -18.94
N PHE A 222 -1.76 23.77 -17.97
CA PHE A 222 -2.18 24.24 -16.67
C PHE A 222 -0.99 24.79 -15.89
N LEU A 223 -1.01 26.07 -15.54
CA LEU A 223 0.11 26.77 -14.87
C LEU A 223 1.46 26.62 -15.62
N PRO A 224 1.56 27.01 -16.90
CA PRO A 224 2.69 26.66 -17.78
C PRO A 224 4.03 27.28 -17.34
N THR A 225 3.99 28.35 -16.54
CA THR A 225 5.17 29.07 -16.04
C THR A 225 5.57 28.69 -14.61
N ALA A 226 4.74 27.87 -13.94
CA ALA A 226 5.02 27.44 -12.57
C ALA A 226 6.08 26.32 -12.54
N GLN A 227 6.92 26.32 -11.50
CA GLN A 227 7.87 25.23 -11.28
C GLN A 227 7.13 23.98 -10.83
N ASP A 228 7.51 22.81 -11.34
CA ASP A 228 6.86 21.53 -11.01
C ASP A 228 6.90 21.21 -9.51
N VAL A 229 7.95 21.62 -8.80
CA VAL A 229 8.03 21.45 -7.34
C VAL A 229 7.03 22.31 -6.58
N ASP A 230 6.72 23.54 -7.07
CA ASP A 230 5.70 24.40 -6.46
C ASP A 230 4.29 23.89 -6.77
N ILE A 231 4.09 23.33 -7.96
CA ILE A 231 2.87 22.60 -8.32
C ILE A 231 2.67 21.41 -7.39
N ALA A 232 3.72 20.61 -7.17
CA ALA A 232 3.69 19.45 -6.27
C ALA A 232 3.40 19.85 -4.81
N ALA A 233 4.05 20.91 -4.32
CA ALA A 233 3.81 21.45 -2.96
C ALA A 233 2.37 21.96 -2.80
N SER A 234 1.85 22.65 -3.84
CA SER A 234 0.48 23.17 -3.83
C SER A 234 -0.56 22.03 -3.86
N ALA A 235 -0.31 21.00 -4.67
CA ALA A 235 -1.19 19.82 -4.74
C ALA A 235 -1.19 19.05 -3.41
N GLN A 236 -0.02 18.86 -2.79
CA GLN A 236 0.08 18.19 -1.49
C GLN A 236 -0.69 18.95 -0.41
N ALA A 237 -0.50 20.27 -0.32
CA ALA A 237 -1.19 21.11 0.67
C ALA A 237 -2.72 21.03 0.51
N VAL A 238 -3.23 21.05 -0.72
CA VAL A 238 -4.68 20.95 -0.99
C VAL A 238 -5.18 19.52 -0.75
N ALA A 239 -4.43 18.49 -1.13
CA ALA A 239 -4.80 17.11 -0.83
C ALA A 239 -4.91 16.86 0.67
N GLU A 240 -3.95 17.35 1.47
CA GLU A 240 -4.00 17.28 2.94
C GLU A 240 -5.23 17.99 3.50
N GLU A 241 -5.53 19.21 3.03
CA GLU A 241 -6.72 19.95 3.44
C GLU A 241 -8.01 19.17 3.17
N LEU A 242 -8.14 18.59 1.97
CA LEU A 242 -9.30 17.79 1.58
C LEU A 242 -9.42 16.50 2.41
N ILE A 243 -8.32 15.79 2.65
CA ILE A 243 -8.28 14.61 3.50
C ILE A 243 -8.71 14.97 4.92
N TYR A 244 -8.17 16.06 5.49
CA TYR A 244 -8.52 16.47 6.86
C TYR A 244 -9.97 16.94 6.99
N ASN A 245 -10.57 17.51 5.93
CA ASN A 245 -11.99 17.79 5.90
C ASN A 245 -12.84 16.52 5.99
N VAL A 246 -12.44 15.45 5.26
CA VAL A 246 -13.08 14.13 5.36
C VAL A 246 -12.91 13.55 6.77
N MET A 247 -11.71 13.62 7.36
CA MET A 247 -11.44 13.10 8.70
C MET A 247 -12.24 13.85 9.77
N ARG A 248 -12.39 15.18 9.63
CA ARG A 248 -13.27 15.99 10.50
C ARG A 248 -14.72 15.55 10.38
N CYS A 249 -15.23 15.41 9.16
CA CYS A 249 -16.58 14.89 8.92
C CYS A 249 -16.76 13.49 9.55
N ALA A 250 -15.79 12.60 9.38
CA ALA A 250 -15.84 11.24 9.93
C ALA A 250 -15.86 11.24 11.48
N ARG A 251 -15.03 12.08 12.11
CA ARG A 251 -15.02 12.27 13.57
C ARG A 251 -16.35 12.80 14.11
N ASP A 252 -16.98 13.72 13.38
CA ASP A 252 -18.20 14.40 13.81
C ASP A 252 -19.43 13.45 13.88
N PHE A 253 -19.38 12.27 13.21
CA PHE A 253 -20.34 11.18 13.42
C PHE A 253 -20.23 10.52 14.79
N LYS A 254 -19.12 10.70 15.53
CA LYS A 254 -18.89 10.13 16.87
C LYS A 254 -19.14 8.62 16.96
N TRP A 255 -18.86 7.89 15.88
CA TRP A 255 -19.06 6.44 15.84
C TRP A 255 -18.04 5.71 16.71
N SER A 256 -16.75 6.04 16.54
CA SER A 256 -15.64 5.47 17.31
C SER A 256 -14.45 6.42 17.30
N SER A 257 -13.60 6.40 18.36
CA SER A 257 -12.30 7.06 18.37
C SER A 257 -11.21 6.26 17.63
N ASN A 258 -11.52 5.03 17.19
CA ASN A 258 -10.65 4.21 16.36
C ASN A 258 -10.92 4.51 14.88
N LEU A 259 -9.87 4.82 14.13
CA LEU A 259 -9.90 5.02 12.68
C LEU A 259 -9.33 3.79 11.97
N VAL A 260 -10.04 3.33 10.96
CA VAL A 260 -9.50 2.48 9.90
C VAL A 260 -9.50 3.31 8.61
N TYR A 261 -8.33 3.50 8.00
CA TYR A 261 -8.19 4.34 6.81
C TYR A 261 -7.71 3.52 5.61
N MET A 262 -8.48 3.51 4.52
CA MET A 262 -8.30 2.68 3.33
C MET A 262 -8.49 3.49 2.04
N GLY A 263 -8.27 2.84 0.89
CA GLY A 263 -8.23 3.43 -0.45
C GLY A 263 -6.82 3.87 -0.84
N GLY A 264 -6.58 4.11 -2.13
CA GLY A 264 -5.26 4.46 -2.66
C GLY A 264 -4.66 5.71 -2.02
N VAL A 265 -5.50 6.68 -1.61
CA VAL A 265 -5.06 7.93 -0.96
C VAL A 265 -4.48 7.69 0.43
N ALA A 266 -4.79 6.58 1.11
CA ALA A 266 -4.19 6.21 2.39
C ALA A 266 -2.68 5.89 2.30
N LEU A 267 -2.11 5.79 1.10
CA LEU A 267 -0.66 5.69 0.86
C LEU A 267 0.09 7.03 1.00
N ASN A 268 -0.63 8.16 1.16
CA ASN A 268 -0.03 9.48 1.37
C ASN A 268 0.47 9.63 2.81
N CYS A 269 1.71 9.22 3.05
CA CYS A 269 2.32 9.22 4.39
C CYS A 269 2.55 10.64 4.97
N LEU A 270 2.56 11.70 4.14
CA LEU A 270 2.62 13.07 4.61
C LEU A 270 1.29 13.49 5.26
N ALA A 271 0.16 13.19 4.60
CA ALA A 271 -1.16 13.45 5.17
C ALA A 271 -1.43 12.60 6.42
N ASN A 272 -0.95 11.35 6.42
CA ASN A 272 -1.22 10.41 7.51
C ASN A 272 -0.65 10.85 8.86
N ARG A 273 0.44 11.62 8.88
CA ARG A 273 1.09 12.06 10.13
C ARG A 273 0.17 12.84 11.05
N ASN A 274 -0.82 13.57 10.51
CA ASN A 274 -1.71 14.42 11.29
C ASN A 274 -3.08 13.78 11.61
N LEU A 275 -3.28 12.50 11.29
CA LEU A 275 -4.54 11.80 11.57
C LEU A 275 -4.83 11.69 13.08
N GLY A 276 -3.80 11.70 13.92
CA GLY A 276 -3.91 11.71 15.38
C GLY A 276 -4.54 12.99 15.98
N ASP A 277 -4.77 14.04 15.17
CA ASP A 277 -5.53 15.22 15.58
C ASP A 277 -7.05 14.97 15.51
N TYR A 278 -7.46 13.90 14.84
CA TYR A 278 -8.86 13.56 14.62
C TYR A 278 -9.28 12.29 15.35
N PHE A 279 -8.38 11.30 15.48
CA PHE A 279 -8.65 9.98 16.07
C PHE A 279 -7.55 9.57 17.04
N GLU A 280 -7.91 8.82 18.07
CA GLU A 280 -6.97 8.36 19.12
C GLU A 280 -6.11 7.16 18.64
N ASN A 281 -6.74 6.23 17.93
CA ASN A 281 -6.09 5.03 17.43
C ASN A 281 -6.30 4.92 15.94
N ILE A 282 -5.24 4.60 15.20
CA ILE A 282 -5.24 4.61 13.74
C ILE A 282 -4.75 3.27 13.21
N TRP A 283 -5.49 2.71 12.27
CA TRP A 283 -5.09 1.52 11.52
C TRP A 283 -5.15 1.79 10.02
N ILE A 284 -4.02 1.64 9.37
CA ILE A 284 -3.91 1.60 7.91
C ILE A 284 -3.30 0.25 7.56
N MET A 285 -4.03 -0.59 6.85
CA MET A 285 -3.53 -1.88 6.38
C MET A 285 -2.33 -1.67 5.44
N PRO A 286 -1.34 -2.59 5.38
CA PRO A 286 -0.14 -2.41 4.52
C PRO A 286 -0.45 -2.30 3.03
N ASN A 287 -1.60 -2.76 2.58
CA ASN A 287 -2.09 -2.67 1.21
C ASN A 287 -3.47 -2.01 1.15
N PRO A 288 -3.56 -0.68 1.36
CA PRO A 288 -4.85 -0.01 1.47
C PRO A 288 -5.55 0.23 0.12
N GLY A 289 -4.83 0.12 -1.02
CA GLY A 289 -5.36 0.29 -2.37
C GLY A 289 -6.10 -0.93 -2.92
N ASP A 290 -6.37 -0.93 -4.22
CA ASP A 290 -7.23 -1.91 -4.91
C ASP A 290 -6.77 -3.35 -4.77
N ALA A 291 -5.46 -3.62 -4.79
CA ALA A 291 -4.96 -4.97 -4.57
C ALA A 291 -5.37 -5.55 -3.19
N GLY A 292 -5.41 -4.69 -2.15
CA GLY A 292 -5.90 -5.06 -0.82
C GLY A 292 -7.39 -5.39 -0.80
N SER A 293 -8.17 -4.91 -1.77
CA SER A 293 -9.59 -5.23 -1.89
C SER A 293 -9.85 -6.70 -2.24
N SER A 294 -8.86 -7.44 -2.76
CA SER A 294 -8.95 -8.91 -2.86
C SER A 294 -9.12 -9.56 -1.48
N LEU A 295 -8.34 -9.10 -0.49
CA LEU A 295 -8.51 -9.52 0.91
C LEU A 295 -9.87 -9.08 1.45
N GLY A 296 -10.31 -7.86 1.13
CA GLY A 296 -11.60 -7.34 1.57
C GLY A 296 -12.80 -8.11 1.03
N ALA A 297 -12.77 -8.51 -0.23
CA ALA A 297 -13.82 -9.35 -0.81
C ALA A 297 -13.89 -10.72 -0.11
N ALA A 298 -12.75 -11.36 0.13
CA ALA A 298 -12.68 -12.61 0.89
C ALA A 298 -13.14 -12.42 2.34
N ALA A 299 -12.75 -11.32 2.98
CA ALA A 299 -13.14 -10.97 4.35
C ALA A 299 -14.66 -10.77 4.48
N LEU A 300 -15.31 -10.10 3.52
CA LEU A 300 -16.77 -9.96 3.48
C LEU A 300 -17.47 -11.30 3.32
N ALA A 301 -16.94 -12.20 2.49
CA ALA A 301 -17.49 -13.54 2.34
C ALA A 301 -17.32 -14.40 3.61
N TYR A 302 -16.22 -14.22 4.32
CA TYR A 302 -15.95 -14.85 5.63
C TYR A 302 -16.83 -14.25 6.73
N GLY A 303 -16.97 -12.93 6.76
CA GLY A 303 -17.90 -12.19 7.61
C GLY A 303 -17.49 -12.01 9.07
N LYS A 304 -16.26 -12.36 9.49
CA LYS A 304 -15.78 -12.26 10.86
C LYS A 304 -14.38 -11.62 10.91
N LYS A 305 -13.87 -11.35 12.10
CA LYS A 305 -12.49 -10.89 12.31
C LYS A 305 -11.49 -11.90 11.77
N LEU A 306 -10.49 -11.41 11.05
CA LEU A 306 -9.41 -12.25 10.51
C LEU A 306 -8.28 -12.39 11.52
N ASN A 307 -7.54 -13.47 11.42
CA ASN A 307 -6.32 -13.70 12.19
C ASN A 307 -5.15 -12.98 11.51
N TRP A 308 -5.08 -11.65 11.69
CA TRP A 308 -4.02 -10.84 11.14
C TRP A 308 -2.75 -10.97 11.97
N ALA A 309 -1.68 -11.51 11.37
CA ALA A 309 -0.37 -11.59 12.00
C ALA A 309 0.56 -10.48 11.48
N ASP A 310 0.77 -10.44 10.17
CA ASP A 310 1.69 -9.51 9.51
C ASP A 310 1.37 -9.34 8.01
N ALA A 311 2.22 -8.59 7.30
CA ALA A 311 2.10 -8.35 5.86
C ALA A 311 2.74 -9.45 4.99
N TYR A 312 3.41 -10.44 5.55
CA TYR A 312 4.15 -11.46 4.81
C TYR A 312 3.24 -12.60 4.35
N LEU A 313 2.43 -12.33 3.33
CA LEU A 313 1.33 -13.18 2.87
C LEU A 313 1.56 -13.75 1.46
N GLY A 314 2.58 -13.26 0.74
CA GLY A 314 2.83 -13.62 -0.66
C GLY A 314 3.64 -14.91 -0.86
N LYS A 315 4.28 -15.02 -2.04
CA LYS A 315 5.09 -16.19 -2.42
C LYS A 315 6.27 -16.37 -1.47
N GLU A 316 6.47 -17.61 -1.04
CA GLU A 316 7.53 -18.00 -0.12
C GLU A 316 8.83 -18.34 -0.89
N ILE A 317 9.96 -17.88 -0.36
CA ILE A 317 11.29 -18.41 -0.64
C ILE A 317 11.67 -19.21 0.61
N PRO A 318 11.74 -20.55 0.50
CA PRO A 318 12.02 -21.41 1.66
C PRO A 318 13.44 -21.20 2.20
N GLY A 319 13.61 -21.39 3.49
CA GLY A 319 14.89 -21.30 4.20
C GLY A 319 14.81 -20.43 5.45
N GLU A 320 15.86 -20.45 6.24
CA GLU A 320 16.00 -19.52 7.37
C GLU A 320 16.40 -18.14 6.87
N TYR A 321 15.91 -17.09 7.53
CA TYR A 321 16.32 -15.73 7.21
C TYR A 321 17.82 -15.57 7.48
N PRO A 322 18.65 -15.18 6.47
CA PRO A 322 20.11 -15.34 6.52
C PRO A 322 20.79 -14.18 7.27
N VAL A 323 20.49 -14.02 8.57
CA VAL A 323 20.91 -12.89 9.41
C VAL A 323 22.41 -12.65 9.35
N ASN A 324 23.23 -13.67 9.59
CA ASN A 324 24.69 -13.53 9.68
C ASN A 324 25.29 -13.10 8.34
N ALA A 325 24.86 -13.71 7.24
CA ALA A 325 25.32 -13.36 5.91
C ALA A 325 24.98 -11.90 5.54
N ILE A 326 23.75 -11.46 5.88
CA ILE A 326 23.33 -10.07 5.65
C ILE A 326 24.20 -9.10 6.46
N VAL A 327 24.44 -9.38 7.75
CA VAL A 327 25.29 -8.52 8.61
C VAL A 327 26.72 -8.44 8.07
N ASP A 328 27.31 -9.56 7.63
CA ASP A 328 28.68 -9.58 7.10
C ASP A 328 28.78 -8.75 5.80
N HIS A 329 27.79 -8.88 4.87
CA HIS A 329 27.75 -8.03 3.67
C HIS A 329 27.50 -6.56 4.00
N LEU A 330 26.65 -6.23 4.98
CA LEU A 330 26.47 -4.84 5.40
C LEU A 330 27.75 -4.24 5.99
N LEU A 331 28.58 -5.04 6.68
CA LEU A 331 29.85 -4.58 7.23
C LEU A 331 30.93 -4.41 6.15
N SER A 332 30.94 -5.26 5.10
CA SER A 332 31.93 -5.19 3.99
C SER A 332 31.50 -4.21 2.90
N ASP A 333 30.29 -4.38 2.38
CA ASP A 333 29.84 -3.72 1.15
C ASP A 333 28.88 -2.56 1.42
N ARG A 334 28.35 -2.49 2.65
CA ARG A 334 27.39 -1.50 3.15
C ARG A 334 26.00 -1.56 2.49
N ILE A 335 25.78 -2.40 1.48
CA ILE A 335 24.52 -2.57 0.74
C ILE A 335 24.33 -4.06 0.45
N VAL A 336 23.12 -4.57 0.67
CA VAL A 336 22.78 -5.98 0.40
C VAL A 336 21.30 -6.12 0.01
N GLY A 337 21.00 -6.99 -0.95
CA GLY A 337 19.65 -7.44 -1.26
C GLY A 337 19.21 -8.55 -0.32
N VAL A 338 17.93 -8.59 0.00
CA VAL A 338 17.29 -9.65 0.78
C VAL A 338 16.07 -10.16 0.06
N ALA A 339 16.03 -11.47 -0.19
CA ALA A 339 14.89 -12.17 -0.77
C ALA A 339 14.64 -13.48 -0.01
N SER A 340 13.93 -13.45 1.11
CA SER A 340 13.76 -14.59 2.02
C SER A 340 12.35 -14.65 2.60
N GLY A 341 11.89 -15.85 2.97
CA GLY A 341 10.56 -16.05 3.53
C GLY A 341 9.43 -15.63 2.58
N ARG A 342 8.24 -15.36 3.13
CA ARG A 342 7.07 -14.93 2.36
C ARG A 342 7.19 -13.46 1.94
N ALA A 343 6.82 -13.15 0.69
CA ALA A 343 6.80 -11.79 0.18
C ALA A 343 5.74 -10.94 0.88
N GLU A 344 5.99 -9.63 0.98
CA GLU A 344 5.04 -8.66 1.52
C GLU A 344 3.83 -8.51 0.59
N PHE A 345 2.63 -8.46 1.17
CA PHE A 345 1.39 -8.09 0.51
C PHE A 345 1.16 -6.60 0.66
N GLY A 346 1.66 -5.82 -0.29
CA GLY A 346 1.60 -4.37 -0.30
C GLY A 346 2.68 -3.73 -1.19
N PRO A 347 2.63 -2.41 -1.39
CA PRO A 347 3.56 -1.69 -2.26
C PRO A 347 4.92 -1.42 -1.59
N ARG A 348 5.08 -1.75 -0.31
CA ARG A 348 6.30 -1.48 0.47
C ARG A 348 7.08 -2.76 0.71
N ALA A 349 8.40 -2.68 0.58
CA ALA A 349 9.31 -3.72 1.07
C ALA A 349 9.51 -3.53 2.57
N LEU A 350 9.32 -4.60 3.33
CA LEU A 350 9.33 -4.57 4.80
C LEU A 350 10.41 -5.49 5.42
N GLY A 351 11.32 -5.98 4.60
CA GLY A 351 12.45 -6.79 5.04
C GLY A 351 12.65 -8.09 4.26
N ASN A 352 11.60 -8.66 3.64
CA ASN A 352 11.69 -9.94 2.94
C ASN A 352 11.96 -9.80 1.43
N ARG A 353 11.70 -8.64 0.84
CA ARG A 353 12.03 -8.29 -0.57
C ARG A 353 12.66 -6.89 -0.60
N SER A 354 13.75 -6.74 0.14
CA SER A 354 14.37 -5.46 0.47
C SER A 354 15.79 -5.31 -0.09
N LEU A 355 16.13 -4.09 -0.44
CA LEU A 355 17.50 -3.63 -0.56
C LEU A 355 17.82 -2.85 0.71
N LEU A 356 18.74 -3.37 1.52
CA LEU A 356 19.14 -2.82 2.81
C LEU A 356 20.51 -2.17 2.71
N ALA A 357 20.74 -1.12 3.51
CA ALA A 357 22.05 -0.49 3.60
C ALA A 357 22.30 0.11 4.99
N ASP A 358 23.59 0.30 5.33
CA ASP A 358 23.99 1.09 6.48
C ASP A 358 23.59 2.56 6.24
N PRO A 359 22.71 3.16 7.07
CA PRO A 359 22.19 4.52 6.82
C PRO A 359 23.22 5.63 7.07
N ARG A 360 24.37 5.29 7.65
CA ARG A 360 25.43 6.23 8.03
C ARG A 360 26.34 6.54 6.83
N GLY A 361 26.84 7.76 6.78
CA GLY A 361 27.77 8.22 5.74
C GLY A 361 27.06 8.93 4.58
N PRO A 362 27.76 9.90 3.96
CA PRO A 362 27.15 10.82 2.99
C PRO A 362 26.90 10.20 1.61
N ASP A 363 27.60 9.13 1.25
CA ASP A 363 27.63 8.52 -0.09
C ASP A 363 26.57 7.43 -0.32
N ILE A 364 26.01 6.86 0.75
CA ILE A 364 25.07 5.72 0.66
C ILE A 364 23.81 6.07 -0.13
N LYS A 365 23.26 7.27 0.08
CA LYS A 365 22.07 7.73 -0.66
C LYS A 365 22.31 7.70 -2.17
N ASP A 366 23.44 8.19 -2.62
CA ASP A 366 23.77 8.25 -4.05
C ASP A 366 24.06 6.85 -4.63
N LYS A 367 24.78 6.00 -3.88
CA LYS A 367 25.04 4.61 -4.28
C LYS A 367 23.75 3.82 -4.46
N VAL A 368 22.83 3.86 -3.48
CA VAL A 368 21.55 3.14 -3.57
C VAL A 368 20.67 3.73 -4.67
N ASN A 369 20.64 5.07 -4.86
CA ASN A 369 19.90 5.68 -5.98
C ASN A 369 20.47 5.28 -7.35
N ALA A 370 21.79 5.12 -7.48
CA ALA A 370 22.43 4.64 -8.71
C ALA A 370 22.00 3.18 -9.04
N ILE A 371 22.03 2.27 -8.06
CA ILE A 371 21.52 0.89 -8.21
C ILE A 371 20.06 0.91 -8.64
N LYS A 372 19.23 1.73 -7.98
CA LYS A 372 17.81 1.88 -8.25
C LYS A 372 17.48 2.59 -9.57
N ARG A 373 18.45 3.18 -10.26
CA ARG A 373 18.29 3.98 -11.48
C ARG A 373 17.19 5.03 -11.37
N ARG A 374 17.17 5.77 -10.26
CA ARG A 374 16.12 6.74 -9.95
C ARG A 374 16.67 8.12 -9.63
N GLN A 375 15.76 9.10 -9.51
CA GLN A 375 16.12 10.48 -9.22
C GLN A 375 16.86 10.60 -7.87
N LYS A 376 17.98 11.34 -7.84
CA LYS A 376 18.85 11.52 -6.67
C LYS A 376 18.17 12.20 -5.47
N PHE A 377 17.15 13.02 -5.73
CA PHE A 377 16.42 13.73 -4.67
C PHE A 377 15.59 12.80 -3.77
N ARG A 378 15.23 11.61 -4.24
CA ARG A 378 14.34 10.70 -3.52
C ARG A 378 15.01 10.19 -2.24
N PRO A 379 14.34 10.33 -1.08
CA PRO A 379 14.83 9.78 0.18
C PRO A 379 14.60 8.27 0.26
N PHE A 380 15.23 7.66 1.25
CA PHE A 380 14.98 6.27 1.65
C PHE A 380 14.29 6.22 3.01
N ALA A 381 13.70 5.09 3.33
CA ALA A 381 13.06 4.85 4.61
C ALA A 381 14.06 4.19 5.58
N PRO A 382 14.11 4.59 6.86
CA PRO A 382 14.70 3.77 7.90
C PRO A 382 13.79 2.60 8.25
N VAL A 383 14.39 1.45 8.57
CA VAL A 383 13.79 0.37 9.34
C VAL A 383 14.52 0.31 10.67
N ILE A 384 13.79 0.45 11.80
CA ILE A 384 14.35 0.63 13.13
C ILE A 384 13.69 -0.31 14.13
N LEU A 385 14.46 -0.77 15.14
CA LEU A 385 13.92 -1.44 16.32
C LEU A 385 12.91 -0.51 17.02
N GLU A 386 11.70 -0.99 17.30
CA GLU A 386 10.59 -0.18 17.81
C GLU A 386 10.95 0.54 19.13
N GLU A 387 11.65 -0.13 20.03
CA GLU A 387 12.09 0.43 21.32
C GLU A 387 13.08 1.59 21.21
N HIS A 388 13.72 1.77 20.06
CA HIS A 388 14.69 2.85 19.82
C HIS A 388 14.10 4.00 18.99
N VAL A 389 12.83 3.92 18.54
CA VAL A 389 12.29 4.90 17.61
C VAL A 389 12.29 6.32 18.18
N ASP A 390 11.93 6.48 19.46
CA ASP A 390 11.85 7.79 20.12
C ASP A 390 13.22 8.44 20.41
N GLU A 391 14.32 7.67 20.32
CA GLU A 391 15.67 8.21 20.42
C GLU A 391 16.08 8.98 19.15
N TYR A 392 15.52 8.57 18.01
CA TYR A 392 15.97 9.06 16.69
C TYR A 392 14.89 9.83 15.92
N PHE A 393 13.61 9.65 16.25
CA PHE A 393 12.51 10.28 15.51
C PHE A 393 11.46 10.86 16.44
N ASP A 394 10.89 12.00 16.04
CA ASP A 394 9.66 12.54 16.62
C ASP A 394 8.47 11.86 15.94
N MET A 395 7.86 10.93 16.65
CA MET A 395 6.65 10.27 16.17
C MET A 395 5.47 11.22 16.21
N PRO A 396 4.63 11.30 15.16
CA PRO A 396 3.45 12.15 15.17
C PRO A 396 2.43 11.69 16.21
N ARG A 397 1.59 12.64 16.68
CA ARG A 397 0.51 12.35 17.61
C ARG A 397 -0.39 11.22 17.10
N GLY A 398 -0.78 10.29 17.98
CA GLY A 398 -1.64 9.15 17.68
C GLY A 398 -0.92 7.98 17.01
N TRP A 399 0.41 8.07 16.85
CA TRP A 399 1.24 7.01 16.27
C TRP A 399 2.31 6.57 17.27
N SER A 400 2.19 5.36 17.76
CA SER A 400 3.22 4.70 18.59
C SER A 400 4.16 3.84 17.76
N ASP A 401 3.71 3.39 16.59
CA ASP A 401 4.47 2.58 15.65
C ASP A 401 4.17 2.96 14.18
N SER A 402 4.93 2.41 13.26
CA SER A 402 4.73 2.53 11.82
C SER A 402 5.26 1.28 11.11
N ARG A 403 4.67 0.12 11.39
CA ARG A 403 5.17 -1.19 10.93
C ARG A 403 5.21 -1.31 9.41
N TYR A 404 4.39 -0.54 8.70
CA TYR A 404 4.19 -0.65 7.25
C TYR A 404 4.55 0.64 6.49
N MET A 405 5.42 1.50 7.06
CA MET A 405 5.85 2.76 6.42
C MET A 405 4.69 3.73 6.11
N GLN A 406 3.75 3.88 7.03
CA GLN A 406 2.50 4.61 6.81
C GLN A 406 2.60 6.11 7.07
N ILE A 407 3.63 6.55 7.80
CA ILE A 407 3.82 7.94 8.24
C ILE A 407 5.25 8.44 8.01
N VAL A 408 5.41 9.73 8.13
CA VAL A 408 6.71 10.39 8.27
C VAL A 408 6.84 11.01 9.66
N GLY A 409 8.06 10.97 10.22
CA GLY A 409 8.46 11.65 11.45
C GLY A 409 9.72 12.47 11.25
N ASN A 410 9.97 13.46 12.10
CA ASN A 410 11.19 14.26 12.03
C ASN A 410 12.37 13.49 12.64
N CYS A 411 13.52 13.49 11.94
CA CYS A 411 14.73 12.88 12.47
C CYS A 411 15.42 13.83 13.45
N ARG A 412 15.75 13.33 14.65
CA ARG A 412 16.46 14.07 15.69
C ARG A 412 17.98 14.15 15.45
N ARG A 413 18.51 13.26 14.62
CA ARG A 413 19.95 13.14 14.35
C ARG A 413 20.26 13.14 12.84
N PRO A 414 19.90 14.23 12.13
CA PRO A 414 20.10 14.33 10.68
C PRO A 414 21.57 14.28 10.25
N ASP A 415 22.46 14.68 11.10
CA ASP A 415 23.91 14.65 10.92
C ASP A 415 24.47 13.22 10.80
N LEU A 416 23.88 12.25 11.50
CA LEU A 416 24.34 10.87 11.52
C LEU A 416 23.77 10.02 10.37
N PHE A 417 22.57 10.36 9.87
CA PHE A 417 21.81 9.50 8.96
C PHE A 417 21.33 10.21 7.69
N PRO A 418 22.23 10.85 6.91
CA PRO A 418 21.84 11.66 5.76
C PRO A 418 21.14 10.86 4.64
N ALA A 419 21.33 9.54 4.60
CA ALA A 419 20.76 8.68 3.57
C ALA A 419 19.24 8.48 3.69
N ILE A 420 18.71 8.56 4.90
CA ILE A 420 17.30 8.28 5.19
C ILE A 420 16.45 9.54 5.42
N ILE A 421 17.04 10.71 5.26
CA ILE A 421 16.37 11.98 5.53
C ILE A 421 16.01 12.68 4.23
N HIS A 422 14.79 13.20 4.18
CA HIS A 422 14.34 14.09 3.12
C HIS A 422 14.81 15.53 3.35
N VAL A 423 14.70 16.40 2.33
CA VAL A 423 15.16 17.79 2.38
C VAL A 423 14.48 18.62 3.48
N ASP A 424 13.28 18.23 3.89
CA ASP A 424 12.47 18.86 4.96
C ASP A 424 12.78 18.31 6.38
N GLY A 425 13.78 17.44 6.51
CA GLY A 425 14.15 16.82 7.79
C GLY A 425 13.32 15.60 8.18
N THR A 426 12.35 15.21 7.37
CA THR A 426 11.47 14.06 7.65
C THR A 426 12.04 12.75 7.13
N SER A 427 11.56 11.63 7.70
CA SER A 427 11.82 10.26 7.24
C SER A 427 10.52 9.46 7.27
N ARG A 428 10.29 8.60 6.26
CA ARG A 428 9.19 7.63 6.27
C ARG A 428 9.63 6.39 7.04
N ILE A 429 9.13 6.24 8.26
CA ILE A 429 9.64 5.30 9.24
C ILE A 429 8.99 3.92 9.08
N GLN A 430 9.81 2.87 9.23
CA GLN A 430 9.34 1.51 9.52
C GLN A 430 9.84 1.10 10.90
N THR A 431 8.91 0.85 11.85
CA THR A 431 9.23 0.26 13.16
C THR A 431 9.09 -1.26 13.11
N VAL A 432 9.95 -1.97 13.84
CA VAL A 432 9.93 -3.43 13.94
C VAL A 432 9.81 -3.84 15.40
N PRO A 433 8.66 -4.42 15.79
CA PRO A 433 8.44 -4.86 17.17
C PRO A 433 9.26 -6.12 17.50
N ALA A 434 9.26 -6.51 18.77
CA ALA A 434 9.91 -7.73 19.25
C ALA A 434 9.06 -8.98 18.93
N ASP A 435 8.86 -9.27 17.64
CA ASP A 435 8.00 -10.32 17.11
C ASP A 435 8.75 -11.58 16.63
N GLY A 436 10.10 -11.58 16.72
CA GLY A 436 10.95 -12.69 16.29
C GLY A 436 11.06 -12.84 14.75
N SER A 437 10.54 -11.90 13.97
CA SER A 437 10.64 -11.90 12.51
C SER A 437 12.10 -11.88 12.02
N GLY A 438 12.33 -12.26 10.76
CA GLY A 438 13.67 -12.24 10.18
C GLY A 438 14.33 -10.86 10.22
N ILE A 439 13.56 -9.82 9.88
CA ILE A 439 14.04 -8.43 9.93
C ILE A 439 14.30 -7.97 11.38
N ARG A 440 13.52 -8.45 12.37
CA ARG A 440 13.77 -8.17 13.78
C ARG A 440 15.10 -8.75 14.22
N ARG A 441 15.34 -10.03 13.98
CA ARG A 441 16.60 -10.71 14.32
C ARG A 441 17.80 -10.06 13.63
N LEU A 442 17.63 -9.61 12.37
CA LEU A 442 18.65 -8.89 11.65
C LEU A 442 19.01 -7.56 12.33
N LEU A 443 18.03 -6.75 12.68
CA LEU A 443 18.25 -5.47 13.35
C LEU A 443 18.91 -5.63 14.73
N GLU A 444 18.54 -6.64 15.49
CA GLU A 444 19.20 -6.96 16.78
C GLU A 444 20.66 -7.34 16.58
N ALA A 445 20.98 -8.22 15.62
CA ALA A 445 22.34 -8.61 15.30
C ALA A 445 23.18 -7.42 14.78
N TRP A 446 22.58 -6.57 13.94
CA TRP A 446 23.20 -5.34 13.44
C TRP A 446 23.47 -4.35 14.57
N TYR A 447 22.50 -4.12 15.45
CA TYR A 447 22.65 -3.25 16.63
C TYR A 447 23.76 -3.73 17.54
N HIS A 448 23.81 -5.02 17.82
CA HIS A 448 24.87 -5.63 18.64
C HIS A 448 26.28 -5.38 18.06
N ARG A 449 26.44 -5.44 16.73
CA ARG A 449 27.74 -5.26 16.03
C ARG A 449 28.13 -3.80 15.84
N THR A 450 27.19 -2.87 15.78
CA THR A 450 27.41 -1.51 15.28
C THR A 450 26.91 -0.41 16.19
N SER A 451 26.13 -0.74 17.21
CA SER A 451 25.37 0.19 18.08
C SER A 451 24.44 1.12 17.28
N CYS A 452 24.05 0.74 16.05
CA CYS A 452 23.09 1.45 15.22
C CYS A 452 21.79 0.63 15.18
N PRO A 453 20.65 1.12 15.72
CA PRO A 453 19.43 0.31 15.83
C PRO A 453 18.61 0.28 14.54
N MET A 454 19.13 0.79 13.44
CA MET A 454 18.39 0.93 12.18
C MET A 454 19.23 0.61 10.94
N LEU A 455 18.53 0.31 9.84
CA LEU A 455 19.05 0.20 8.50
C LEU A 455 18.24 1.11 7.54
N LEU A 456 18.83 1.49 6.42
CA LEU A 456 18.09 1.98 5.25
C LEU A 456 17.35 0.79 4.63
N ASN A 457 16.05 0.96 4.36
CA ASN A 457 15.22 -0.03 3.69
C ASN A 457 14.54 0.54 2.44
N THR A 458 14.67 -0.16 1.33
CA THR A 458 13.95 0.13 0.08
C THR A 458 13.61 -1.18 -0.63
N SER A 459 12.67 -1.13 -1.59
CA SER A 459 12.24 -2.30 -2.35
C SER A 459 13.38 -2.90 -3.20
N LEU A 460 13.45 -4.23 -3.27
CA LEU A 460 14.41 -4.95 -4.13
C LEU A 460 13.88 -4.98 -5.57
N ASN A 461 14.12 -3.90 -6.30
CA ASN A 461 13.81 -3.67 -7.71
C ASN A 461 14.53 -2.44 -8.22
N ILE A 462 14.54 -2.20 -9.52
CA ILE A 462 14.89 -0.91 -10.12
C ILE A 462 13.63 -0.09 -10.45
N ARG A 463 13.82 1.17 -10.88
CA ARG A 463 12.71 2.04 -11.34
C ARG A 463 11.95 1.38 -12.50
N GLY A 464 10.63 1.38 -12.40
CA GLY A 464 9.73 0.86 -13.43
C GLY A 464 9.46 -0.65 -13.34
N GLU A 465 10.15 -1.38 -12.48
CA GLU A 465 9.93 -2.82 -12.27
C GLU A 465 9.17 -3.09 -10.96
N PRO A 466 8.33 -4.14 -10.93
CA PRO A 466 7.80 -4.69 -9.68
C PRO A 466 8.92 -5.24 -8.78
N MET A 467 8.64 -5.39 -7.49
CA MET A 467 9.58 -6.04 -6.57
C MET A 467 9.85 -7.50 -6.98
N VAL A 468 11.06 -7.97 -6.69
CA VAL A 468 11.42 -9.39 -6.74
C VAL A 468 10.35 -10.23 -6.06
N ASN A 469 9.98 -11.38 -6.64
CA ASN A 469 8.95 -12.27 -6.10
C ASN A 469 9.53 -13.57 -5.56
N ASP A 470 10.42 -14.20 -6.32
CA ASP A 470 10.99 -15.52 -6.01
C ASP A 470 12.51 -15.56 -6.16
N ARG A 471 13.10 -16.74 -5.97
CA ARG A 471 14.55 -16.93 -6.05
C ARG A 471 15.11 -16.60 -7.42
N SER A 472 14.42 -16.98 -8.50
CA SER A 472 14.91 -16.72 -9.85
C SER A 472 14.95 -15.22 -10.17
N ASP A 473 14.01 -14.44 -9.62
CA ASP A 473 14.05 -12.98 -9.70
C ASP A 473 15.23 -12.40 -8.92
N ALA A 474 15.50 -12.95 -7.73
CA ALA A 474 16.63 -12.53 -6.88
C ALA A 474 17.96 -12.77 -7.58
N ASP A 475 18.16 -13.96 -8.14
CA ASP A 475 19.37 -14.34 -8.90
C ASP A 475 19.57 -13.44 -10.12
N ARG A 476 18.48 -13.12 -10.84
CA ARG A 476 18.51 -12.19 -11.98
C ARG A 476 18.88 -10.78 -11.54
N PHE A 477 18.33 -10.28 -10.42
CA PHE A 477 18.67 -8.98 -9.87
C PHE A 477 20.16 -8.90 -9.51
N GLU A 478 20.67 -9.92 -8.81
CA GLU A 478 22.10 -10.01 -8.46
C GLU A 478 23.02 -10.00 -9.69
N GLN A 479 22.73 -10.86 -10.68
CA GLN A 479 23.52 -10.95 -11.92
C GLN A 479 23.49 -9.66 -12.73
N GLN A 480 22.34 -8.99 -12.80
CA GLN A 480 22.14 -7.81 -13.64
C GLN A 480 22.68 -6.54 -13.02
N TYR A 481 22.63 -6.41 -11.69
CA TYR A 481 22.95 -5.17 -10.99
C TYR A 481 24.18 -5.26 -10.07
N GLY A 482 24.78 -6.44 -9.94
CA GLY A 482 26.03 -6.64 -9.17
C GLY A 482 25.86 -6.40 -7.67
N VAL A 483 24.67 -6.63 -7.14
CA VAL A 483 24.35 -6.50 -5.71
C VAL A 483 24.06 -7.87 -5.16
N THR A 484 24.81 -8.34 -4.19
CA THR A 484 24.58 -9.63 -3.53
C THR A 484 23.17 -9.70 -2.92
N VAL A 485 22.43 -10.78 -3.20
CA VAL A 485 21.10 -11.02 -2.67
C VAL A 485 21.10 -12.27 -1.77
N CYS A 486 20.99 -12.05 -0.47
CA CYS A 486 20.86 -13.11 0.53
C CYS A 486 19.42 -13.68 0.55
N SER A 487 19.30 -15.03 0.61
CA SER A 487 18.02 -15.74 0.63
C SER A 487 18.05 -16.89 1.62
#